data_000d8722f47f5a822990d428c2bcbef9
#
_entry.id   000d8722f47f5a822990d428c2bcbef9
#
_cell.length_a   1.000
_cell.length_b   1.000
_cell.length_c   1.000
_cell.angle_alpha   90.00
_cell.angle_beta   90.00
_cell.angle_gamma   90.00
#
_symmetry.space_group_name_H-M   'P 1'
#
loop_
_entity.id
_entity.type
_entity.pdbx_description
1 polymer ?
#
loop_
_entity_poly.entity_id
_entity_poly.type
_entity_poly.pdbx_seq_one_letter_code
_entity_poly.pdbx_strand_id
1 'polypeptide(L)'
;MIFYYLRVAILRVRDLHKDYGGRPAVDGISFELGAGEIVGLLGPNGAGKTTTISMILGVLEPTSGSIEIEGRDVLRRRAEALERVNFAAVYAPLPGNLTVEENLRVFGMIYGVRGLAARIGELLEQFDLGRFRRVKAGLLSSGEQTRLCLAKALLNRPTLLLLDEPTASLDPATAHDIRAKIRAHAAEGNCGVLWTSHNMHEVEAVCDRVLFLSRGRILLEGDPHALPAQHGKKTLEELFIAVAREPLSLGTHGIP
;
A
#
# COMPACT_ATOMS: atom_id res chain seq x y z
N MET A 1 -6.92 -30.24 -4.64
CA MET A 1 -5.55 -29.95 -5.12
C MET A 1 -5.49 -28.48 -5.47
N ILE A 2 -5.13 -27.62 -4.47
CA ILE A 2 -5.09 -26.16 -4.60
C ILE A 2 -3.73 -25.85 -5.22
N PHE A 3 -3.72 -25.43 -6.48
CA PHE A 3 -2.53 -24.89 -7.12
C PHE A 3 -2.22 -23.53 -6.45
N TYR A 4 -1.36 -23.54 -5.46
CA TYR A 4 -0.59 -22.35 -5.12
C TYR A 4 0.31 -22.05 -6.32
N TYR A 5 -0.13 -21.19 -7.22
CA TYR A 5 0.79 -20.54 -8.13
C TYR A 5 1.84 -19.86 -7.25
N LEU A 6 3.09 -20.26 -7.39
CA LEU A 6 4.23 -19.54 -6.84
C LEU A 6 4.21 -18.14 -7.44
N ARG A 7 3.48 -17.22 -6.80
CA ARG A 7 3.51 -15.80 -7.18
C ARG A 7 4.94 -15.33 -6.95
N VAL A 8 5.56 -14.79 -7.97
CA VAL A 8 6.90 -14.19 -7.83
C VAL A 8 6.79 -13.06 -6.83
N ALA A 9 7.54 -13.14 -5.74
CA ALA A 9 7.53 -12.10 -4.72
C ALA A 9 8.11 -10.80 -5.30
N ILE A 10 7.31 -9.75 -5.32
CA ILE A 10 7.71 -8.40 -5.74
C ILE A 10 8.38 -7.67 -4.59
N LEU A 11 7.82 -7.77 -3.38
CA LEU A 11 8.40 -7.21 -2.17
C LEU A 11 8.71 -8.35 -1.19
N ARG A 12 9.89 -8.31 -0.62
CA ARG A 12 10.31 -9.21 0.46
C ARG A 12 10.91 -8.41 1.59
N VAL A 13 10.33 -8.54 2.77
CA VAL A 13 10.78 -7.91 4.01
C VAL A 13 11.21 -9.03 4.96
N ARG A 14 12.42 -8.94 5.54
CA ARG A 14 12.99 -9.96 6.44
C ARG A 14 13.56 -9.34 7.68
N ASP A 15 13.11 -9.81 8.84
CA ASP A 15 13.57 -9.41 10.18
C ASP A 15 13.78 -7.90 10.31
N LEU A 16 12.81 -7.14 9.82
CA LEU A 16 12.93 -5.69 9.73
C LEU A 16 12.74 -5.05 11.10
N HIS A 17 13.74 -4.30 11.54
CA HIS A 17 13.72 -3.57 12.80
C HIS A 17 13.92 -2.07 12.59
N LYS A 18 13.22 -1.26 13.39
CA LYS A 18 13.50 0.15 13.54
C LYS A 18 13.37 0.57 15.00
N ASP A 19 14.47 0.97 15.59
CA ASP A 19 14.54 1.47 16.96
C ASP A 19 14.82 2.98 16.96
N TYR A 20 14.15 3.70 17.86
CA TYR A 20 14.37 5.11 18.13
C TYR A 20 14.81 5.30 19.60
N GLY A 21 16.10 5.04 19.85
CA GLY A 21 16.67 5.26 21.20
C GLY A 21 16.07 4.34 22.27
N GLY A 22 15.99 3.02 22.01
CA GLY A 22 15.46 2.01 22.92
C GLY A 22 13.93 1.82 22.85
N ARG A 23 13.28 2.44 21.88
CA ARG A 23 11.84 2.23 21.62
C ARG A 23 11.65 1.68 20.22
N PRO A 24 11.38 0.38 20.07
CA PRO A 24 11.15 -0.23 18.76
C PRO A 24 9.83 0.27 18.16
N ALA A 25 9.91 0.92 17.00
CA ALA A 25 8.75 1.28 16.20
C ALA A 25 8.37 0.14 15.25
N VAL A 26 9.36 -0.66 14.83
CA VAL A 26 9.19 -1.91 14.08
C VAL A 26 10.14 -2.92 14.70
N ASP A 27 9.64 -4.12 15.00
CA ASP A 27 10.32 -5.11 15.83
C ASP A 27 10.23 -6.52 15.20
N GLY A 28 11.14 -6.79 14.24
CA GLY A 28 11.33 -8.10 13.62
C GLY A 28 10.20 -8.54 12.69
N ILE A 29 9.66 -7.62 11.89
CA ILE A 29 8.61 -8.00 10.93
C ILE A 29 9.21 -8.67 9.69
N SER A 30 8.55 -9.74 9.24
CA SER A 30 8.87 -10.44 8.00
C SER A 30 7.60 -10.73 7.23
N PHE A 31 7.56 -10.38 5.95
CA PHE A 31 6.44 -10.71 5.05
C PHE A 31 6.89 -10.58 3.59
N GLU A 32 6.10 -11.17 2.70
CA GLU A 32 6.27 -11.06 1.25
C GLU A 32 4.99 -10.52 0.62
N LEU A 33 5.11 -9.91 -0.56
CA LEU A 33 3.99 -9.47 -1.37
C LEU A 33 4.24 -9.90 -2.81
N GLY A 34 3.28 -10.61 -3.38
CA GLY A 34 3.36 -11.17 -4.72
C GLY A 34 2.86 -10.25 -5.81
N ALA A 35 3.15 -10.61 -7.07
CA ALA A 35 2.60 -9.96 -8.24
C ALA A 35 1.07 -10.11 -8.29
N GLY A 36 0.36 -9.01 -8.55
CA GLY A 36 -1.11 -9.00 -8.60
C GLY A 36 -1.80 -9.24 -7.26
N GLU A 37 -1.07 -9.20 -6.15
CA GLU A 37 -1.60 -9.35 -4.80
C GLU A 37 -1.83 -7.98 -4.16
N ILE A 38 -2.92 -7.85 -3.41
CA ILE A 38 -3.21 -6.70 -2.56
C ILE A 38 -3.11 -7.14 -1.10
N VAL A 39 -2.09 -6.66 -0.40
CA VAL A 39 -1.87 -6.96 1.02
C VAL A 39 -2.24 -5.75 1.86
N GLY A 40 -3.15 -5.95 2.81
CA GLY A 40 -3.55 -4.94 3.80
C GLY A 40 -2.58 -4.91 4.98
N LEU A 41 -1.98 -3.76 5.27
CA LEU A 41 -1.20 -3.55 6.49
C LEU A 41 -2.06 -2.79 7.50
N LEU A 42 -2.67 -3.52 8.41
CA LEU A 42 -3.60 -3.02 9.41
C LEU A 42 -2.93 -2.76 10.76
N GLY A 43 -3.44 -1.83 11.50
CA GLY A 43 -2.98 -1.59 12.87
C GLY A 43 -3.43 -0.24 13.40
N PRO A 44 -3.44 -0.04 14.72
CA PRO A 44 -3.77 1.25 15.33
C PRO A 44 -2.71 2.31 14.98
N ASN A 45 -3.01 3.57 15.30
CA ASN A 45 -2.02 4.63 15.20
C ASN A 45 -0.82 4.32 16.10
N GLY A 46 0.40 4.54 15.58
CA GLY A 46 1.64 4.18 16.28
C GLY A 46 2.03 2.70 16.20
N ALA A 47 1.30 1.87 15.46
CA ALA A 47 1.65 0.45 15.29
C ALA A 47 2.94 0.19 14.50
N GLY A 48 3.43 1.19 13.74
CA GLY A 48 4.63 1.07 12.91
C GLY A 48 4.37 1.09 11.39
N LYS A 49 3.11 1.26 10.93
CA LYS A 49 2.73 1.24 9.50
C LYS A 49 3.53 2.24 8.65
N THR A 50 3.48 3.52 9.03
CA THR A 50 4.20 4.59 8.30
C THR A 50 5.71 4.41 8.36
N THR A 51 6.24 3.91 9.48
CA THR A 51 7.67 3.57 9.62
C THR A 51 8.05 2.45 8.65
N THR A 52 7.23 1.40 8.55
CA THR A 52 7.45 0.29 7.61
C THR A 52 7.43 0.78 6.16
N ILE A 53 6.42 1.58 5.76
CA ILE A 53 6.34 2.18 4.42
C ILE A 53 7.57 3.04 4.14
N SER A 54 7.99 3.88 5.10
CA SER A 54 9.14 4.76 4.92
C SER A 54 10.45 3.98 4.72
N MET A 55 10.61 2.83 5.37
CA MET A 55 11.75 1.93 5.15
C MET A 55 11.67 1.25 3.78
N ILE A 56 10.49 0.79 3.33
CA ILE A 56 10.30 0.19 2.00
C ILE A 56 10.60 1.22 0.90
N LEU A 57 10.24 2.48 1.09
CA LEU A 57 10.56 3.59 0.19
C LEU A 57 12.04 4.03 0.27
N GLY A 58 12.83 3.43 1.15
CA GLY A 58 14.21 3.82 1.37
C GLY A 58 14.39 5.25 1.89
N VAL A 59 13.33 5.90 2.38
CA VAL A 59 13.39 7.24 3.00
C VAL A 59 13.93 7.15 4.41
N LEU A 60 13.70 6.02 5.07
CA LEU A 60 14.17 5.71 6.41
C LEU A 60 15.02 4.44 6.37
N GLU A 61 16.23 4.53 6.93
CA GLU A 61 17.10 3.36 7.06
C GLU A 61 16.66 2.49 8.24
N PRO A 62 16.48 1.16 8.05
CA PRO A 62 16.21 0.26 9.15
C PRO A 62 17.41 0.15 10.11
N THR A 63 17.15 -0.21 11.36
CA THR A 63 18.20 -0.53 12.34
C THR A 63 18.85 -1.88 12.02
N SER A 64 18.05 -2.85 11.55
CA SER A 64 18.50 -4.14 11.04
C SER A 64 17.43 -4.78 10.17
N GLY A 65 17.75 -5.92 9.53
CA GLY A 65 16.91 -6.61 8.58
C GLY A 65 17.17 -6.21 7.14
N SER A 66 16.35 -6.69 6.22
CA SER A 66 16.50 -6.39 4.79
C SER A 66 15.16 -6.19 4.09
N ILE A 67 15.20 -5.38 3.03
CA ILE A 67 14.06 -5.13 2.14
C ILE A 67 14.55 -5.34 0.71
N GLU A 68 13.90 -6.26 0.00
CA GLU A 68 14.15 -6.51 -1.41
C GLU A 68 12.91 -6.23 -2.24
N ILE A 69 13.09 -5.52 -3.36
CA ILE A 69 12.04 -5.28 -4.36
C ILE A 69 12.53 -5.85 -5.68
N GLU A 70 11.77 -6.78 -6.27
CA GLU A 70 12.16 -7.54 -7.45
C GLU A 70 13.58 -8.15 -7.33
N GLY A 71 13.95 -8.65 -6.12
CA GLY A 71 15.26 -9.22 -5.82
C GLY A 71 16.40 -8.21 -5.69
N ARG A 72 16.09 -6.91 -5.65
CA ARG A 72 17.08 -5.84 -5.46
C ARG A 72 16.97 -5.28 -4.04
N ASP A 73 18.07 -5.31 -3.31
CA ASP A 73 18.15 -4.75 -1.95
C ASP A 73 18.00 -3.21 -1.99
N VAL A 74 17.04 -2.70 -1.21
CA VAL A 74 16.67 -1.28 -1.19
C VAL A 74 17.79 -0.40 -0.64
N LEU A 75 18.63 -0.90 0.26
CA LEU A 75 19.75 -0.12 0.83
C LEU A 75 20.97 -0.09 -0.10
N ARG A 76 21.27 -1.23 -0.75
CA ARG A 76 22.48 -1.38 -1.57
C ARG A 76 22.28 -0.90 -3.00
N ARG A 77 21.08 -1.11 -3.57
CA ARG A 77 20.73 -0.82 -4.97
C ARG A 77 19.48 0.05 -5.06
N ARG A 78 19.43 1.11 -4.24
CA ARG A 78 18.24 1.93 -4.04
C ARG A 78 17.59 2.43 -5.34
N ALA A 79 18.37 3.03 -6.24
CA ALA A 79 17.85 3.58 -7.49
C ALA A 79 17.15 2.51 -8.33
N GLU A 80 17.77 1.33 -8.46
CA GLU A 80 17.24 0.21 -9.23
C GLU A 80 16.03 -0.44 -8.53
N ALA A 81 16.08 -0.59 -7.20
CA ALA A 81 14.98 -1.18 -6.43
C ALA A 81 13.72 -0.30 -6.49
N LEU A 82 13.88 1.02 -6.48
CA LEU A 82 12.76 1.96 -6.44
C LEU A 82 12.31 2.47 -7.80
N GLU A 83 12.95 2.08 -8.90
CA GLU A 83 12.64 2.55 -10.26
C GLU A 83 11.16 2.35 -10.65
N ARG A 84 10.59 1.24 -10.20
CA ARG A 84 9.21 0.85 -10.49
C ARG A 84 8.35 0.75 -9.23
N VAL A 85 8.67 1.55 -8.23
CA VAL A 85 7.88 1.70 -6.99
C VAL A 85 7.22 3.06 -6.99
N ASN A 86 5.95 3.10 -6.62
CA ASN A 86 5.27 4.36 -6.37
C ASN A 86 4.48 4.36 -5.08
N PHE A 87 4.22 5.56 -4.61
CA PHE A 87 3.52 5.83 -3.37
C PHE A 87 2.41 6.86 -3.58
N ALA A 88 1.26 6.59 -2.97
CA ALA A 88 0.18 7.56 -2.84
C ALA A 88 -0.34 7.59 -1.40
N ALA A 89 -0.44 8.78 -0.85
CA ALA A 89 -1.09 9.05 0.43
C ALA A 89 -2.10 10.17 0.25
N VAL A 90 -3.25 10.04 0.89
CA VAL A 90 -4.33 11.06 0.82
C VAL A 90 -3.84 12.41 1.34
N TYR A 91 -2.92 12.40 2.30
CA TYR A 91 -2.39 13.61 2.94
C TYR A 91 -1.13 14.20 2.28
N ALA A 92 -0.72 13.69 1.12
CA ALA A 92 0.40 14.23 0.35
C ALA A 92 -0.13 15.03 -0.85
N PRO A 93 -0.49 16.32 -0.65
CA PRO A 93 -1.12 17.11 -1.69
C PRO A 93 -0.17 17.33 -2.87
N LEU A 94 -0.74 17.25 -4.07
CA LEU A 94 -0.04 17.63 -5.29
C LEU A 94 0.02 19.18 -5.41
N PRO A 95 0.97 19.75 -6.18
CA PRO A 95 1.05 21.18 -6.41
C PRO A 95 -0.28 21.77 -6.88
N GLY A 96 -0.96 22.49 -5.99
CA GLY A 96 -2.33 23.00 -6.22
C GLY A 96 -2.41 24.11 -7.26
N ASN A 97 -1.30 24.80 -7.53
CA ASN A 97 -1.19 25.86 -8.54
C ASN A 97 -1.04 25.34 -9.97
N LEU A 98 -0.66 24.08 -10.14
CA LEU A 98 -0.59 23.38 -11.42
C LEU A 98 -1.93 22.75 -11.78
N THR A 99 -2.23 22.67 -13.07
CA THR A 99 -3.37 21.92 -13.58
C THR A 99 -3.18 20.42 -13.40
N VAL A 100 -4.25 19.65 -13.56
CA VAL A 100 -4.21 18.17 -13.56
C VAL A 100 -3.17 17.66 -14.56
N GLU A 101 -3.20 18.15 -15.81
CA GLU A 101 -2.26 17.74 -16.83
C GLU A 101 -0.82 18.13 -16.51
N GLU A 102 -0.58 19.33 -16.02
CA GLU A 102 0.75 19.81 -15.64
C GLU A 102 1.33 18.98 -14.50
N ASN A 103 0.53 18.64 -13.48
CA ASN A 103 0.95 17.73 -12.42
C ASN A 103 1.42 16.39 -13.01
N LEU A 104 0.59 15.73 -13.82
CA LEU A 104 0.94 14.45 -14.43
C LEU A 104 2.17 14.57 -15.35
N ARG A 105 2.32 15.68 -16.07
CA ARG A 105 3.47 15.94 -16.96
C ARG A 105 4.77 16.09 -16.17
N VAL A 106 4.76 16.89 -15.10
CA VAL A 106 5.94 17.11 -14.24
C VAL A 106 6.39 15.77 -13.62
N PHE A 107 5.49 15.05 -12.99
CA PHE A 107 5.84 13.75 -12.39
C PHE A 107 6.23 12.71 -13.44
N GLY A 108 5.58 12.70 -14.60
CA GLY A 108 5.95 11.80 -15.69
C GLY A 108 7.35 12.04 -16.23
N MET A 109 7.79 13.31 -16.29
CA MET A 109 9.18 13.65 -16.63
C MET A 109 10.16 13.20 -15.54
N ILE A 110 9.82 13.43 -14.26
CA ILE A 110 10.65 12.97 -13.13
C ILE A 110 10.82 11.44 -13.15
N TYR A 111 9.76 10.70 -13.49
CA TYR A 111 9.79 9.23 -13.56
C TYR A 111 10.35 8.70 -14.89
N GLY A 112 10.75 9.55 -15.81
CA GLY A 112 11.31 9.14 -17.10
C GLY A 112 10.32 8.42 -18.01
N VAL A 113 9.02 8.71 -17.92
CA VAL A 113 7.96 7.99 -18.64
C VAL A 113 8.06 8.24 -20.14
N ARG A 114 8.31 7.19 -20.91
CA ARG A 114 8.29 7.23 -22.39
C ARG A 114 6.85 7.33 -22.89
N GLY A 115 6.63 8.07 -23.98
CA GLY A 115 5.29 8.27 -24.54
C GLY A 115 4.33 9.00 -23.59
N LEU A 116 4.86 9.93 -22.80
CA LEU A 116 4.17 10.59 -21.69
C LEU A 116 2.80 11.19 -22.05
N ALA A 117 2.67 11.80 -23.23
CA ALA A 117 1.41 12.41 -23.63
C ALA A 117 0.27 11.38 -23.79
N ALA A 118 0.57 10.23 -24.41
CA ALA A 118 -0.38 9.12 -24.52
C ALA A 118 -0.71 8.55 -23.14
N ARG A 119 0.31 8.33 -22.29
CA ARG A 119 0.12 7.82 -20.92
C ARG A 119 -0.74 8.72 -20.06
N ILE A 120 -0.57 10.04 -20.16
CA ILE A 120 -1.44 11.01 -19.48
C ILE A 120 -2.89 10.87 -19.98
N GLY A 121 -3.10 10.73 -21.30
CA GLY A 121 -4.43 10.51 -21.86
C GLY A 121 -5.12 9.27 -21.29
N GLU A 122 -4.43 8.12 -21.28
CA GLU A 122 -4.91 6.87 -20.68
C GLU A 122 -5.34 7.05 -19.21
N LEU A 123 -4.50 7.70 -18.40
CA LEU A 123 -4.78 7.89 -16.98
C LEU A 123 -5.90 8.89 -16.72
N LEU A 124 -6.01 9.95 -17.53
CA LEU A 124 -7.13 10.89 -17.43
C LEU A 124 -8.47 10.21 -17.73
N GLU A 125 -8.50 9.28 -18.67
CA GLU A 125 -9.68 8.47 -18.96
C GLU A 125 -9.95 7.46 -17.84
N GLN A 126 -8.95 6.67 -17.45
CA GLN A 126 -9.07 5.65 -16.41
C GLN A 126 -9.58 6.19 -15.07
N PHE A 127 -9.18 7.41 -14.70
CA PHE A 127 -9.56 8.05 -13.43
C PHE A 127 -10.65 9.11 -13.56
N ASP A 128 -11.34 9.20 -14.70
CA ASP A 128 -12.43 10.17 -14.96
C ASP A 128 -12.00 11.64 -14.74
N LEU A 129 -10.76 11.96 -15.09
CA LEU A 129 -10.15 13.28 -14.93
C LEU A 129 -10.15 14.10 -16.22
N GLY A 130 -10.65 13.58 -17.33
CA GLY A 130 -10.59 14.22 -18.65
C GLY A 130 -11.19 15.63 -18.66
N ARG A 131 -12.35 15.83 -18.02
CA ARG A 131 -13.03 17.15 -17.91
C ARG A 131 -12.24 18.13 -17.04
N PHE A 132 -11.38 17.65 -16.14
CA PHE A 132 -10.58 18.47 -15.23
C PHE A 132 -9.16 18.73 -15.73
N ARG A 133 -8.82 18.26 -16.93
CA ARG A 133 -7.47 18.30 -17.50
C ARG A 133 -6.76 19.64 -17.32
N ARG A 134 -7.50 20.76 -17.53
CA ARG A 134 -6.99 22.14 -17.46
C ARG A 134 -7.37 22.85 -16.13
N VAL A 135 -8.00 22.15 -15.21
CA VAL A 135 -8.36 22.68 -13.89
C VAL A 135 -7.15 22.58 -12.97
N LYS A 136 -6.90 23.62 -12.16
CA LYS A 136 -5.84 23.60 -11.14
C LYS A 136 -6.16 22.56 -10.07
N ALA A 137 -5.15 21.79 -9.65
CA ALA A 137 -5.33 20.70 -8.68
C ALA A 137 -5.89 21.17 -7.34
N GLY A 138 -5.57 22.40 -6.92
CA GLY A 138 -6.11 23.00 -5.69
C GLY A 138 -7.61 23.35 -5.73
N LEU A 139 -8.24 23.30 -6.90
CA LEU A 139 -9.68 23.55 -7.08
C LEU A 139 -10.51 22.25 -7.18
N LEU A 140 -9.84 21.10 -7.14
CA LEU A 140 -10.50 19.80 -7.19
C LEU A 140 -11.11 19.46 -5.83
N SER A 141 -12.22 18.73 -5.85
CA SER A 141 -12.77 18.06 -4.65
C SER A 141 -11.80 17.02 -4.09
N SER A 142 -12.01 16.59 -2.85
CA SER A 142 -11.16 15.54 -2.23
C SER A 142 -11.11 14.26 -3.06
N GLY A 143 -12.23 13.79 -3.60
CA GLY A 143 -12.29 12.61 -4.46
C GLY A 143 -11.53 12.79 -5.78
N GLU A 144 -11.63 13.96 -6.41
CA GLU A 144 -10.89 14.29 -7.63
C GLU A 144 -9.37 14.41 -7.36
N GLN A 145 -8.98 14.99 -6.21
CA GLN A 145 -7.57 15.03 -5.78
C GLN A 145 -7.01 13.64 -5.55
N THR A 146 -7.79 12.75 -4.90
CA THR A 146 -7.40 11.35 -4.71
C THR A 146 -7.22 10.64 -6.05
N ARG A 147 -8.15 10.81 -7.00
CA ARG A 147 -8.02 10.26 -8.35
C ARG A 147 -6.76 10.78 -9.06
N LEU A 148 -6.45 12.06 -8.94
CA LEU A 148 -5.22 12.63 -9.50
C LEU A 148 -3.96 12.06 -8.82
N CYS A 149 -3.97 11.90 -7.50
CA CYS A 149 -2.86 11.30 -6.76
C CYS A 149 -2.60 9.84 -7.19
N LEU A 150 -3.66 9.05 -7.38
CA LEU A 150 -3.56 7.69 -7.90
C LEU A 150 -3.10 7.65 -9.36
N ALA A 151 -3.64 8.52 -10.22
CA ALA A 151 -3.19 8.65 -11.60
C ALA A 151 -1.67 8.96 -11.67
N LYS A 152 -1.18 9.88 -10.82
CA LYS A 152 0.25 10.18 -10.67
C LYS A 152 1.03 8.95 -10.23
N ALA A 153 0.53 8.19 -9.26
CA ALA A 153 1.21 7.01 -8.77
C ALA A 153 1.30 5.86 -9.79
N LEU A 154 0.44 5.86 -10.81
CA LEU A 154 0.45 4.85 -11.87
C LEU A 154 1.18 5.28 -13.15
N LEU A 155 1.78 6.48 -13.19
CA LEU A 155 2.42 7.04 -14.39
C LEU A 155 3.47 6.11 -15.02
N ASN A 156 4.41 5.60 -14.23
CA ASN A 156 5.52 4.74 -14.68
C ASN A 156 5.18 3.25 -14.66
N ARG A 157 3.90 2.86 -14.55
CA ARG A 157 3.44 1.45 -14.48
C ARG A 157 4.22 0.67 -13.40
N PRO A 158 4.07 1.04 -12.12
CA PRO A 158 4.84 0.44 -11.05
C PRO A 158 4.56 -1.06 -10.92
N THR A 159 5.58 -1.81 -10.51
CA THR A 159 5.42 -3.21 -10.08
C THR A 159 5.04 -3.31 -8.61
N LEU A 160 5.39 -2.29 -7.81
CA LEU A 160 4.98 -2.17 -6.42
C LEU A 160 4.32 -0.81 -6.19
N LEU A 161 3.09 -0.83 -5.70
CA LEU A 161 2.31 0.35 -5.32
C LEU A 161 2.05 0.35 -3.82
N LEU A 162 2.50 1.40 -3.15
CA LEU A 162 2.25 1.60 -1.72
C LEU A 162 1.16 2.66 -1.56
N LEU A 163 0.10 2.31 -0.86
CA LEU A 163 -1.08 3.17 -0.66
C LEU A 163 -1.32 3.39 0.83
N ASP A 164 -1.21 4.64 1.28
CA ASP A 164 -1.44 5.00 2.68
C ASP A 164 -2.80 5.66 2.83
N GLU A 165 -3.76 4.91 3.38
CA GLU A 165 -5.14 5.32 3.61
C GLU A 165 -5.85 5.88 2.35
N PRO A 166 -5.77 5.23 1.17
CA PRO A 166 -6.08 5.86 -0.13
C PRO A 166 -7.54 6.25 -0.33
N THR A 167 -8.46 5.78 0.51
CA THR A 167 -9.88 6.11 0.42
C THR A 167 -10.42 6.77 1.70
N ALA A 168 -9.52 7.11 2.65
CA ALA A 168 -9.90 7.86 3.84
C ALA A 168 -10.52 9.22 3.43
N SER A 169 -11.60 9.59 4.08
CA SER A 169 -12.31 10.87 3.83
C SER A 169 -13.05 10.96 2.48
N LEU A 170 -13.25 9.84 1.79
CA LEU A 170 -14.08 9.78 0.59
C LEU A 170 -15.51 9.32 0.91
N ASP A 171 -16.46 9.76 0.11
CA ASP A 171 -17.81 9.19 0.15
C ASP A 171 -17.79 7.71 -0.30
N PRO A 172 -18.77 6.90 0.14
CA PRO A 172 -18.77 5.46 -0.12
C PRO A 172 -18.74 5.08 -1.61
N ALA A 173 -19.39 5.87 -2.47
CA ALA A 173 -19.45 5.59 -3.91
C ALA A 173 -18.08 5.84 -4.57
N THR A 174 -17.45 6.97 -4.29
CA THR A 174 -16.09 7.30 -4.76
C THR A 174 -15.06 6.28 -4.23
N ALA A 175 -15.14 5.91 -2.96
CA ALA A 175 -14.26 4.92 -2.37
C ALA A 175 -14.42 3.55 -3.05
N HIS A 176 -15.66 3.12 -3.35
CA HIS A 176 -15.94 1.88 -4.08
C HIS A 176 -15.30 1.88 -5.48
N ASP A 177 -15.49 2.95 -6.24
CA ASP A 177 -14.94 3.11 -7.58
C ASP A 177 -13.40 3.06 -7.58
N ILE A 178 -12.76 3.75 -6.64
CA ILE A 178 -11.30 3.74 -6.49
C ILE A 178 -10.79 2.34 -6.15
N ARG A 179 -11.42 1.62 -5.22
CA ARG A 179 -11.04 0.23 -4.89
C ARG A 179 -11.12 -0.67 -6.11
N ALA A 180 -12.20 -0.58 -6.89
CA ALA A 180 -12.37 -1.36 -8.11
C ALA A 180 -11.27 -1.08 -9.14
N LYS A 181 -10.92 0.20 -9.35
CA LYS A 181 -9.84 0.60 -10.27
C LYS A 181 -8.47 0.08 -9.84
N ILE A 182 -8.15 0.14 -8.54
CA ILE A 182 -6.88 -0.38 -8.01
C ILE A 182 -6.83 -1.90 -8.14
N ARG A 183 -7.92 -2.60 -7.81
CA ARG A 183 -7.99 -4.06 -7.94
C ARG A 183 -7.82 -4.52 -9.39
N ALA A 184 -8.47 -3.87 -10.34
CA ALA A 184 -8.28 -4.13 -11.77
C ALA A 184 -6.82 -3.89 -12.18
N HIS A 185 -6.23 -2.77 -11.77
CA HIS A 185 -4.83 -2.45 -12.07
C HIS A 185 -3.85 -3.50 -11.50
N ALA A 186 -4.05 -3.95 -10.26
CA ALA A 186 -3.22 -4.99 -9.65
C ALA A 186 -3.28 -6.30 -10.46
N ALA A 187 -4.49 -6.74 -10.82
CA ALA A 187 -4.72 -7.98 -11.55
C ALA A 187 -4.14 -7.95 -12.97
N GLU A 188 -4.40 -6.87 -13.72
CA GLU A 188 -3.98 -6.73 -15.12
C GLU A 188 -2.48 -6.42 -15.27
N GLY A 189 -1.94 -5.63 -14.36
CA GLY A 189 -0.57 -5.12 -14.42
C GLY A 189 0.48 -5.97 -13.71
N ASN A 190 0.13 -7.10 -13.10
CA ASN A 190 1.00 -7.84 -12.18
C ASN A 190 1.64 -6.94 -11.11
N CYS A 191 0.92 -5.90 -10.67
CA CYS A 191 1.37 -4.95 -9.68
C CYS A 191 1.03 -5.46 -8.27
N GLY A 192 2.03 -5.60 -7.41
CA GLY A 192 1.80 -5.84 -5.98
C GLY A 192 1.37 -4.54 -5.29
N VAL A 193 0.36 -4.61 -4.45
CA VAL A 193 -0.15 -3.43 -3.74
C VAL A 193 -0.08 -3.65 -2.23
N LEU A 194 0.63 -2.77 -1.53
CA LEU A 194 0.58 -2.69 -0.07
C LEU A 194 -0.38 -1.56 0.31
N TRP A 195 -1.48 -1.90 0.96
CA TRP A 195 -2.57 -1.00 1.31
C TRP A 195 -2.65 -0.81 2.82
N THR A 196 -2.45 0.38 3.34
CA THR A 196 -2.75 0.64 4.75
C THR A 196 -4.18 1.13 4.90
N SER A 197 -4.86 0.67 5.93
CA SER A 197 -6.15 1.19 6.35
C SER A 197 -6.39 0.90 7.83
N HIS A 198 -7.26 1.69 8.45
CA HIS A 198 -7.86 1.41 9.75
C HIS A 198 -9.33 0.99 9.64
N ASN A 199 -9.88 0.97 8.42
CA ASN A 199 -11.26 0.57 8.12
C ASN A 199 -11.31 -0.91 7.69
N MET A 200 -11.85 -1.77 8.56
CA MET A 200 -11.91 -3.22 8.34
C MET A 200 -12.77 -3.61 7.15
N HIS A 201 -13.90 -2.94 6.94
CA HIS A 201 -14.78 -3.21 5.78
C HIS A 201 -14.10 -2.91 4.45
N GLU A 202 -13.26 -1.89 4.42
CA GLU A 202 -12.47 -1.56 3.23
C GLU A 202 -11.48 -2.66 2.91
N VAL A 203 -10.80 -3.14 3.94
CA VAL A 203 -9.78 -4.18 3.81
C VAL A 203 -10.40 -5.52 3.38
N GLU A 204 -11.53 -5.91 3.97
CA GLU A 204 -12.30 -7.07 3.52
C GLU A 204 -12.71 -6.97 2.05
N ALA A 205 -13.06 -5.76 1.58
CA ALA A 205 -13.51 -5.55 0.21
C ALA A 205 -12.39 -5.57 -0.84
N VAL A 206 -11.13 -5.25 -0.46
CA VAL A 206 -10.06 -5.02 -1.44
C VAL A 206 -8.84 -5.90 -1.28
N CYS A 207 -8.51 -6.37 -0.07
CA CYS A 207 -7.27 -7.11 0.18
C CYS A 207 -7.45 -8.62 -0.01
N ASP A 208 -6.45 -9.26 -0.63
CA ASP A 208 -6.38 -10.72 -0.73
C ASP A 208 -5.85 -11.33 0.58
N ARG A 209 -5.02 -10.57 1.31
CA ARG A 209 -4.40 -10.96 2.57
C ARG A 209 -4.17 -9.73 3.44
N VAL A 210 -4.18 -9.93 4.76
CA VAL A 210 -3.96 -8.87 5.75
C VAL A 210 -2.84 -9.23 6.71
N LEU A 211 -2.10 -8.21 7.14
CA LEU A 211 -1.07 -8.24 8.16
C LEU A 211 -1.53 -7.33 9.30
N PHE A 212 -1.79 -7.91 10.47
CA PHE A 212 -2.12 -7.13 11.66
C PHE A 212 -0.85 -6.69 12.38
N LEU A 213 -0.55 -5.41 12.27
CA LEU A 213 0.60 -4.79 12.93
C LEU A 213 0.17 -4.16 14.26
N SER A 214 0.83 -4.52 15.34
CA SER A 214 0.65 -3.89 16.65
C SER A 214 1.99 -3.82 17.38
N ARG A 215 2.28 -2.66 17.97
CA ARG A 215 3.54 -2.41 18.70
C ARG A 215 4.79 -2.85 17.93
N GLY A 216 4.81 -2.58 16.63
CA GLY A 216 5.92 -2.92 15.74
C GLY A 216 5.99 -4.38 15.29
N ARG A 217 5.06 -5.26 15.67
CA ARG A 217 5.07 -6.70 15.34
C ARG A 217 3.85 -7.09 14.53
N ILE A 218 4.02 -8.02 13.58
CA ILE A 218 2.89 -8.68 12.91
C ILE A 218 2.37 -9.76 13.86
N LEU A 219 1.13 -9.59 14.32
CA LEU A 219 0.48 -10.51 15.26
C LEU A 219 -0.33 -11.59 14.55
N LEU A 220 -0.94 -11.26 13.42
CA LEU A 220 -1.74 -12.17 12.60
C LEU A 220 -1.53 -11.85 11.13
N GLU A 221 -1.63 -12.90 10.32
CA GLU A 221 -1.56 -12.82 8.87
C GLU A 221 -2.53 -13.83 8.27
N GLY A 222 -3.27 -13.45 7.23
CA GLY A 222 -4.14 -14.36 6.50
C GLY A 222 -5.21 -13.69 5.65
N ASP A 223 -6.12 -14.50 5.10
CA ASP A 223 -7.29 -14.04 4.35
C ASP A 223 -8.25 -13.30 5.29
N PRO A 224 -8.61 -12.03 4.98
CA PRO A 224 -9.49 -11.22 5.83
C PRO A 224 -10.87 -11.85 6.09
N HIS A 225 -11.38 -12.67 5.17
CA HIS A 225 -12.65 -13.36 5.31
C HIS A 225 -12.56 -14.65 6.15
N ALA A 226 -11.40 -15.31 6.14
CA ALA A 226 -11.20 -16.57 6.87
C ALA A 226 -10.69 -16.36 8.30
N LEU A 227 -9.86 -15.34 8.53
CA LEU A 227 -9.22 -15.06 9.81
C LEU A 227 -10.19 -14.95 11.00
N PRO A 228 -11.35 -14.25 10.91
CA PRO A 228 -12.26 -14.14 12.05
C PRO A 228 -12.72 -15.50 12.55
N ALA A 229 -13.17 -16.37 11.65
CA ALA A 229 -13.66 -17.72 12.00
C ALA A 229 -12.55 -18.60 12.60
N GLN A 230 -11.32 -18.51 12.09
CA GLN A 230 -10.15 -19.24 12.59
C GLN A 230 -9.82 -18.89 14.06
N HIS A 231 -10.15 -17.67 14.48
CA HIS A 231 -9.94 -17.15 15.84
C HIS A 231 -11.23 -17.06 16.68
N GLY A 232 -12.32 -17.73 16.25
CA GLY A 232 -13.58 -17.76 16.99
C GLY A 232 -14.26 -16.38 17.08
N LYS A 233 -14.04 -15.51 16.11
CA LYS A 233 -14.66 -14.19 16.01
C LYS A 233 -15.66 -14.17 14.84
N LYS A 234 -16.62 -13.24 14.89
CA LYS A 234 -17.62 -13.10 13.83
C LYS A 234 -17.17 -12.16 12.72
N THR A 235 -16.41 -11.14 13.06
CA THR A 235 -15.96 -10.09 12.14
C THR A 235 -14.47 -9.81 12.28
N LEU A 236 -13.87 -9.24 11.22
CA LEU A 236 -12.48 -8.79 11.23
C LEU A 236 -12.27 -7.69 12.29
N GLU A 237 -13.27 -6.84 12.51
CA GLU A 237 -13.22 -5.79 13.54
C GLU A 237 -13.18 -6.37 14.96
N GLU A 238 -14.00 -7.38 15.26
CA GLU A 238 -13.94 -8.08 16.56
C GLU A 238 -12.58 -8.71 16.79
N LEU A 239 -12.00 -9.33 15.75
CA LEU A 239 -10.67 -9.93 15.83
C LEU A 239 -9.61 -8.85 16.07
N PHE A 240 -9.65 -7.74 15.31
CA PHE A 240 -8.73 -6.62 15.47
C PHE A 240 -8.76 -6.05 16.91
N ILE A 241 -9.96 -5.81 17.46
CA ILE A 241 -10.14 -5.30 18.82
C ILE A 241 -9.56 -6.26 19.85
N ALA A 242 -9.79 -7.57 19.68
CA ALA A 242 -9.26 -8.59 20.58
C ALA A 242 -7.71 -8.58 20.56
N VAL A 243 -7.12 -8.67 19.38
CA VAL A 243 -5.66 -8.71 19.20
C VAL A 243 -4.98 -7.41 19.65
N ALA A 244 -5.60 -6.24 19.42
CA ALA A 244 -5.05 -4.95 19.85
C ALA A 244 -5.07 -4.75 21.37
N ARG A 245 -5.99 -5.41 22.08
CA ARG A 245 -6.16 -5.30 23.55
C ARG A 245 -5.39 -6.35 24.34
N GLU A 246 -5.13 -7.53 23.77
CA GLU A 246 -4.37 -8.57 24.47
C GLU A 246 -2.90 -8.17 24.59
N PRO A 247 -2.30 -8.24 25.80
CA PRO A 247 -0.86 -8.24 25.92
C PRO A 247 -0.33 -9.51 25.24
N LEU A 248 0.79 -9.41 24.53
CA LEU A 248 1.48 -10.42 23.69
C LEU A 248 1.69 -11.80 24.38
N SER A 249 0.61 -12.48 24.70
CA SER A 249 0.60 -13.81 25.34
C SER A 249 -0.02 -14.90 24.46
N LEU A 250 -0.06 -14.72 23.16
CA LEU A 250 -0.36 -15.83 22.26
C LEU A 250 0.89 -16.71 22.16
N GLY A 251 0.97 -17.63 23.11
CA GLY A 251 1.98 -18.68 23.15
C GLY A 251 2.02 -19.43 21.83
N THR A 252 3.23 -19.69 21.39
CA THR A 252 3.60 -20.71 20.41
C THR A 252 2.81 -22.01 20.68
N HIS A 253 1.69 -22.19 20.00
CA HIS A 253 1.16 -23.55 19.86
C HIS A 253 1.94 -24.19 18.71
N GLY A 254 2.99 -24.92 19.12
CA GLY A 254 3.66 -25.87 18.28
C GLY A 254 2.62 -26.85 17.71
N ILE A 255 2.67 -27.01 16.41
CA ILE A 255 2.01 -28.08 15.69
C ILE A 255 2.80 -29.37 16.01
N PRO A 256 2.12 -30.48 16.39
CA PRO A 256 2.76 -31.77 16.61
C PRO A 256 3.32 -32.37 15.32
#